data_f9d27cc508ee0d7f5e57c77b95f431ff
#
_entry.id   f9d27cc508ee0d7f5e57c77b95f431ff
#
_cell.length_a   1.000
_cell.length_b   1.000
_cell.length_c   1.000
_cell.angle_alpha   90.00
_cell.angle_beta   90.00
_cell.angle_gamma   90.00
#
_symmetry.space_group_name_H-M   'P 1'
#
loop_
_entity.id
_entity.type
_entity.pdbx_description
1 polymer ?
#
loop_
_entity_poly.entity_id
_entity_poly.type
_entity_poly.pdbx_seq_one_letter_code
_entity_poly.pdbx_strand_id
1 'polypeptide(L)'
;MVRVVPPARPRKLAKVPFVELADGRLQGVVSSGSDIERVYVSSITSGSHAYHCSTNNNRPCGGLRGAPCKHLHALVDEAVLQYGVPRVARYLRVDADDVQIGVELIWRLNGRPEPTPAAVVFSRFLRHLAYLELPGSATALPELHWFPATGAGH
;
A
#
# COMPACT_ATOMS: atom_id res chain seq x y z
N MET A 1 -6.20 11.66 -31.92
CA MET A 1 -6.05 11.72 -31.29
C MET A 1 -5.78 11.73 -30.74
N VAL A 2 -5.54 11.72 -30.37
CA VAL A 2 -5.30 11.75 -29.52
C VAL A 2 -4.97 12.16 -28.92
N ARG A 3 -4.83 12.25 -28.63
CA ARG A 3 -4.58 12.58 -27.81
C ARG A 3 -4.27 12.77 -27.10
N VAL A 4 -4.19 12.93 -27.02
CA VAL A 4 -3.89 13.07 -26.11
C VAL A 4 -3.59 13.20 -25.38
N VAL A 5 -3.59 13.08 -25.15
CA VAL A 5 -3.28 13.12 -24.27
C VAL A 5 -2.84 13.43 -23.56
N PRO A 6 -2.80 13.64 -23.10
CA PRO A 6 -2.19 13.98 -22.29
C PRO A 6 -1.71 13.91 -21.61
N PRO A 7 -1.83 14.01 -21.36
CA PRO A 7 -1.23 13.97 -20.58
C PRO A 7 -0.44 13.46 -20.24
N ALA A 8 -0.39 13.37 -20.83
CA ALA A 8 0.51 12.85 -20.40
C ALA A 8 1.34 13.50 -19.51
N ARG A 9 1.06 14.40 -19.17
CA ARG A 9 1.63 14.82 -18.14
C ARG A 9 1.57 13.88 -17.13
N PRO A 10 2.63 13.50 -16.50
CA PRO A 10 2.55 12.54 -15.44
C PRO A 10 1.61 13.06 -14.41
N ARG A 11 0.70 12.21 -14.04
CA ARG A 11 -0.19 12.53 -13.00
C ARG A 11 0.57 12.51 -11.70
N LYS A 12 0.39 13.51 -10.89
CA LYS A 12 1.02 13.54 -9.59
C LYS A 12 0.45 12.45 -8.72
N LEU A 13 1.32 11.64 -8.14
CA LEU A 13 0.87 10.57 -7.27
C LEU A 13 0.50 11.09 -5.89
N ALA A 14 -0.49 10.47 -5.27
CA ALA A 14 -0.77 10.69 -3.88
C ALA A 14 0.40 10.20 -3.05
N LYS A 15 0.48 10.60 -1.80
CA LYS A 15 1.54 10.16 -0.92
C LYS A 15 1.55 8.63 -0.79
N VAL A 16 0.39 8.02 -0.64
CA VAL A 16 0.26 6.56 -0.62
C VAL A 16 -0.76 6.20 -1.68
N PRO A 17 -0.31 5.97 -2.92
CA PRO A 17 -1.26 5.71 -4.00
C PRO A 17 -1.88 4.32 -3.99
N PHE A 18 -1.39 3.41 -3.16
CA PHE A 18 -1.92 2.06 -3.11
C PHE A 18 -1.69 1.47 -1.73
N VAL A 19 -2.73 0.93 -1.12
CA VAL A 19 -2.64 0.24 0.16
C VAL A 19 -3.65 -0.90 0.16
N GLU A 20 -3.27 -2.03 0.70
CA GLU A 20 -4.15 -3.18 0.79
C GLU A 20 -3.86 -4.01 2.03
N LEU A 21 -4.87 -4.73 2.49
CA LEU A 21 -4.74 -5.75 3.53
C LEU A 21 -4.86 -7.08 2.81
N ALA A 22 -3.75 -7.70 2.50
CA ALA A 22 -3.73 -8.90 1.69
C ALA A 22 -2.49 -9.73 1.98
N ASP A 23 -2.57 -11.02 1.73
CA ASP A 23 -1.45 -11.94 1.86
C ASP A 23 -0.84 -11.94 3.27
N GLY A 24 -1.67 -11.69 4.27
CA GLY A 24 -1.19 -11.66 5.64
C GLY A 24 -0.40 -10.41 5.99
N ARG A 25 -0.52 -9.35 5.19
CA ARG A 25 0.23 -8.12 5.40
C ARG A 25 -0.61 -6.89 5.19
N LEU A 26 -0.26 -5.83 5.88
CA LEU A 26 -0.63 -4.49 5.47
C LEU A 26 0.49 -4.06 4.53
N GLN A 27 0.16 -3.78 3.29
CA GLN A 27 1.19 -3.51 2.30
C GLN A 27 0.71 -2.48 1.30
N GLY A 28 1.65 -1.83 0.65
CA GLY A 28 1.28 -0.82 -0.34
C GLY A 28 2.48 -0.13 -0.91
N VAL A 29 2.18 0.93 -1.64
CA VAL A 29 3.18 1.72 -2.35
C VAL A 29 3.14 3.14 -1.79
N VAL A 30 4.30 3.66 -1.44
CA VAL A 30 4.43 5.01 -0.91
C VAL A 30 5.30 5.82 -1.87
N SER A 31 4.80 6.97 -2.27
CA SER A 31 5.50 7.83 -3.20
C SER A 31 6.55 8.64 -2.48
N SER A 32 7.74 8.71 -3.06
CA SER A 32 8.79 9.55 -2.54
C SER A 32 8.77 10.93 -3.20
N GLY A 33 7.84 11.14 -4.09
CA GLY A 33 7.65 12.40 -4.79
C GLY A 33 6.47 12.22 -5.70
N SER A 34 6.40 12.91 -6.81
CA SER A 34 5.29 12.72 -7.73
C SER A 34 5.62 11.78 -8.87
N ASP A 35 6.79 11.18 -8.83
CA ASP A 35 7.28 10.33 -9.92
C ASP A 35 7.10 8.88 -9.57
N ILE A 36 6.44 8.13 -10.46
CA ILE A 36 6.21 6.70 -10.24
C ILE A 36 7.53 5.92 -10.14
N GLU A 37 8.61 6.45 -10.66
CA GLU A 37 9.90 5.78 -10.57
C GLU A 37 10.54 5.94 -9.20
N ARG A 38 9.92 6.74 -8.33
CA ARG A 38 10.46 6.97 -6.99
C ARG A 38 9.48 6.49 -5.93
N VAL A 39 9.07 5.25 -6.06
CA VAL A 39 8.14 4.68 -5.11
C VAL A 39 8.82 3.64 -4.27
N TYR A 40 8.28 3.46 -3.07
CA TYR A 40 8.72 2.43 -2.14
C TYR A 40 7.58 1.48 -1.89
N VAL A 41 7.91 0.20 -1.78
CA VAL A 41 6.95 -0.81 -1.39
C VAL A 41 7.17 -1.11 0.08
N SER A 42 6.13 -0.91 0.87
CA SER A 42 6.21 -1.05 2.32
C SER A 42 5.24 -2.11 2.79
N SER A 43 5.62 -2.84 3.84
CA SER A 43 4.76 -3.90 4.35
C SER A 43 4.98 -4.13 5.83
N ILE A 44 3.90 -4.57 6.50
CA ILE A 44 3.93 -5.01 7.88
C ILE A 44 3.17 -6.32 7.94
N THR A 45 3.80 -7.36 8.45
CA THR A 45 3.20 -8.69 8.52
C THR A 45 2.28 -8.79 9.74
N SER A 46 1.09 -9.32 9.51
CA SER A 46 0.13 -9.56 10.58
C SER A 46 0.70 -10.57 11.57
N GLY A 47 0.50 -10.32 12.83
CA GLY A 47 0.93 -11.24 13.90
C GLY A 47 2.36 -11.00 14.33
N SER A 48 3.33 -11.26 13.49
CA SER A 48 4.74 -11.07 13.84
C SER A 48 5.14 -9.62 13.87
N HIS A 49 4.42 -8.76 13.12
CA HIS A 49 4.73 -7.35 12.94
C HIS A 49 6.07 -7.11 12.26
N ALA A 50 6.61 -8.12 11.60
CA ALA A 50 7.81 -7.91 10.79
C ALA A 50 7.50 -6.88 9.71
N TYR A 51 8.45 -6.00 9.45
CA TYR A 51 8.18 -4.92 8.50
C TYR A 51 9.33 -4.75 7.54
N HIS A 52 9.03 -4.18 6.39
CA HIS A 52 10.04 -3.91 5.38
C HIS A 52 9.62 -2.72 4.54
N CYS A 53 10.61 -2.06 3.98
CA CYS A 53 10.40 -0.99 3.03
C CYS A 53 11.56 -1.05 2.04
N SER A 54 11.24 -1.08 0.76
CA SER A 54 12.26 -1.14 -0.28
C SER A 54 11.75 -0.42 -1.51
N THR A 55 12.69 -0.08 -2.40
CA THR A 55 12.28 0.41 -3.71
C THR A 55 11.61 -0.74 -4.46
N ASN A 56 10.97 -0.41 -5.59
CA ASN A 56 10.34 -1.44 -6.41
C ASN A 56 11.36 -2.43 -7.00
N ASN A 57 12.65 -2.15 -6.87
CA ASN A 57 13.72 -3.06 -7.27
C ASN A 57 14.38 -3.75 -6.08
N ASN A 58 13.69 -3.79 -4.96
CA ASN A 58 14.13 -4.48 -3.75
C ASN A 58 15.36 -3.87 -3.07
N ARG A 59 15.62 -2.59 -3.28
CA ARG A 59 16.67 -1.91 -2.54
C ARG A 59 16.11 -1.44 -1.22
N PRO A 60 16.66 -1.88 -0.09
CA PRO A 60 16.12 -1.48 1.20
C PRO A 60 16.13 0.02 1.38
N CYS A 61 15.10 0.53 2.03
CA CYS A 61 15.01 1.93 2.37
C CYS A 61 16.07 2.30 3.39
N GLY A 62 16.77 3.40 3.14
CA GLY A 62 17.81 3.84 4.07
C GLY A 62 17.29 4.28 5.43
N GLY A 63 15.98 4.47 5.55
CA GLY A 63 15.39 4.85 6.83
C GLY A 63 15.09 3.69 7.76
N LEU A 64 15.31 2.44 7.30
CA LEU A 64 15.09 1.28 8.16
C LEU A 64 16.34 1.06 9.01
N ARG A 65 16.30 1.55 10.23
CA ARG A 65 17.45 1.46 11.14
C ARG A 65 17.00 0.95 12.49
N GLY A 66 16.36 -0.22 12.48
CA GLY A 66 15.84 -0.79 13.70
C GLY A 66 14.48 -0.26 14.11
N ALA A 67 13.88 0.58 13.28
CA ALA A 67 12.54 1.12 13.52
C ALA A 67 11.87 1.39 12.18
N PRO A 68 10.55 1.44 12.15
CA PRO A 68 9.85 1.75 10.91
C PRO A 68 10.24 3.12 10.35
N CYS A 69 10.42 3.17 9.05
CA CYS A 69 10.80 4.39 8.36
C CYS A 69 9.57 5.28 8.12
N LYS A 70 9.82 6.48 7.59
CA LYS A 70 8.72 7.40 7.30
C LYS A 70 7.73 6.84 6.29
N HIS A 71 8.17 5.98 5.38
CA HIS A 71 7.27 5.38 4.41
C HIS A 71 6.29 4.43 5.07
N LEU A 72 6.76 3.67 6.06
CA LEU A 72 5.87 2.80 6.83
C LEU A 72 4.87 3.60 7.65
N HIS A 73 5.30 4.72 8.22
CA HIS A 73 4.37 5.60 8.90
C HIS A 73 3.28 6.13 7.96
N ALA A 74 3.68 6.53 6.75
CA ALA A 74 2.71 7.01 5.76
C ALA A 74 1.75 5.90 5.36
N LEU A 75 2.25 4.67 5.20
CA LEU A 75 1.41 3.53 4.85
C LEU A 75 0.36 3.28 5.92
N VAL A 76 0.75 3.27 7.19
CA VAL A 76 -0.18 3.03 8.28
C VAL A 76 -1.21 4.15 8.36
N ASP A 77 -0.77 5.40 8.20
CA ASP A 77 -1.70 6.53 8.22
C ASP A 77 -2.77 6.39 7.14
N GLU A 78 -2.36 6.00 5.95
CA GLU A 78 -3.32 5.84 4.86
C GLU A 78 -4.24 4.65 5.11
N ALA A 79 -3.70 3.55 5.65
CA ALA A 79 -4.53 2.40 5.99
C ALA A 79 -5.60 2.77 7.00
N VAL A 80 -5.22 3.56 8.00
CA VAL A 80 -6.16 4.01 9.01
C VAL A 80 -7.24 4.90 8.40
N LEU A 81 -6.85 5.75 7.45
CA LEU A 81 -7.83 6.58 6.75
C LEU A 81 -8.83 5.73 5.96
N GLN A 82 -8.36 4.70 5.28
CA GLN A 82 -9.22 3.91 4.41
C GLN A 82 -10.01 2.85 5.15
N TYR A 83 -9.43 2.24 6.16
CA TYR A 83 -10.06 1.09 6.84
C TYR A 83 -10.44 1.35 8.29
N GLY A 84 -9.90 2.39 8.89
CA GLY A 84 -10.15 2.69 10.31
C GLY A 84 -9.20 1.95 11.23
N VAL A 85 -8.90 2.57 12.39
CA VAL A 85 -7.99 1.98 13.37
C VAL A 85 -8.45 0.59 13.80
N PRO A 86 -9.74 0.37 14.15
CA PRO A 86 -10.13 -0.95 14.64
C PRO A 86 -9.85 -2.08 13.66
N ARG A 87 -10.10 -1.83 12.38
CA ARG A 87 -9.89 -2.87 11.38
C ARG A 87 -8.42 -3.13 11.14
N VAL A 88 -7.62 -2.08 11.06
CA VAL A 88 -6.18 -2.23 10.84
C VAL A 88 -5.56 -2.94 12.04
N ALA A 89 -5.91 -2.53 13.25
CA ALA A 89 -5.37 -3.14 14.46
C ALA A 89 -5.74 -4.61 14.53
N ARG A 90 -6.98 -4.93 14.23
CA ARG A 90 -7.43 -6.32 14.27
C ARG A 90 -6.71 -7.16 13.22
N TYR A 91 -6.53 -6.60 12.04
CA TYR A 91 -5.83 -7.31 10.98
C TYR A 91 -4.39 -7.59 11.36
N LEU A 92 -3.72 -6.61 11.94
CA LEU A 92 -2.32 -6.75 12.35
C LEU A 92 -2.16 -7.49 13.67
N ARG A 93 -3.26 -7.70 14.39
CA ARG A 93 -3.27 -8.34 15.70
C ARG A 93 -2.55 -7.48 16.73
N VAL A 94 -2.95 -6.22 16.76
CA VAL A 94 -2.46 -5.25 17.75
C VAL A 94 -3.59 -4.92 18.69
N ASP A 95 -3.29 -4.90 20.00
CA ASP A 95 -4.26 -4.41 20.95
C ASP A 95 -4.23 -2.89 20.90
N ALA A 96 -5.30 -2.29 20.47
CA ALA A 96 -5.34 -0.87 20.19
C ALA A 96 -6.62 -0.22 20.64
N ASP A 97 -7.17 -0.67 21.76
CA ASP A 97 -8.43 -0.14 22.23
C ASP A 97 -8.42 1.36 22.45
N ASP A 98 -7.27 1.90 22.83
CA ASP A 98 -7.14 3.33 23.09
C ASP A 98 -6.38 4.06 22.00
N VAL A 99 -6.10 3.40 20.87
CA VAL A 99 -5.35 4.02 19.78
C VAL A 99 -6.31 4.78 18.87
N GLN A 100 -5.93 5.96 18.46
CA GLN A 100 -6.78 6.78 17.61
C GLN A 100 -6.11 7.23 16.32
N ILE A 101 -4.79 7.20 16.26
CA ILE A 101 -4.07 7.62 15.07
C ILE A 101 -2.99 6.61 14.71
N GLY A 102 -2.54 6.68 13.46
CA GLY A 102 -1.60 5.69 12.93
C GLY A 102 -0.28 5.64 13.64
N VAL A 103 0.27 6.76 14.09
CA VAL A 103 1.56 6.75 14.76
C VAL A 103 1.48 5.98 16.09
N GLU A 104 0.36 6.09 16.79
CA GLU A 104 0.17 5.32 18.01
C GLU A 104 0.11 3.83 17.72
N LEU A 105 -0.51 3.47 16.61
CA LEU A 105 -0.58 2.08 16.21
C LEU A 105 0.81 1.52 15.92
N ILE A 106 1.64 2.29 15.23
CA ILE A 106 3.00 1.86 14.93
C ILE A 106 3.79 1.61 16.20
N TRP A 107 3.60 2.44 17.23
CA TRP A 107 4.32 2.25 18.48
C TRP A 107 3.94 0.96 19.20
N ARG A 108 2.81 0.36 18.86
CA ARG A 108 2.37 -0.90 19.44
C ARG A 108 2.92 -2.11 18.71
N LEU A 109 3.55 -1.90 17.55
CA LEU A 109 4.16 -3.00 16.80
C LEU A 109 5.45 -3.44 17.49
N ASN A 110 5.71 -4.73 17.51
CA ASN A 110 6.89 -5.25 18.17
C ASN A 110 7.72 -6.14 17.26
N GLY A 111 7.55 -6.00 15.97
CA GLY A 111 8.32 -6.79 15.01
C GLY A 111 9.68 -6.20 14.69
N ARG A 112 10.37 -6.87 13.79
CA ARG A 112 11.70 -6.48 13.35
C ARG A 112 11.73 -6.33 11.84
N PRO A 113 12.71 -5.60 11.31
CA PRO A 113 12.85 -5.52 9.85
C PRO A 113 13.10 -6.91 9.27
N GLU A 114 12.38 -7.24 8.21
CA GLU A 114 12.52 -8.54 7.57
C GLU A 114 12.23 -8.37 6.09
N PRO A 115 13.16 -8.72 5.21
CA PRO A 115 12.98 -8.49 3.78
C PRO A 115 11.74 -9.18 3.23
N THR A 116 11.04 -8.47 2.36
CA THR A 116 9.86 -8.98 1.68
C THR A 116 9.95 -8.56 0.22
N PRO A 117 9.77 -9.49 -0.71
CA PRO A 117 9.85 -9.12 -2.13
C PRO A 117 8.81 -8.07 -2.50
N ALA A 118 9.23 -7.08 -3.26
CA ALA A 118 8.36 -5.97 -3.64
C ALA A 118 7.52 -6.26 -4.88
N ALA A 119 7.90 -7.25 -5.66
CA ALA A 119 7.37 -7.41 -7.02
C ALA A 119 5.86 -7.60 -7.07
N VAL A 120 5.33 -8.43 -6.18
CA VAL A 120 3.89 -8.73 -6.22
C VAL A 120 3.08 -7.49 -5.91
N VAL A 121 3.47 -6.75 -4.87
CA VAL A 121 2.74 -5.55 -4.48
C VAL A 121 2.86 -4.49 -5.55
N PHE A 122 4.06 -4.30 -6.09
CA PHE A 122 4.27 -3.30 -7.12
C PHE A 122 3.47 -3.64 -8.37
N SER A 123 3.40 -4.92 -8.73
CA SER A 123 2.62 -5.36 -9.88
C SER A 123 1.13 -5.07 -9.67
N ARG A 124 0.63 -5.30 -8.48
CA ARG A 124 -0.76 -4.99 -8.17
C ARG A 124 -1.03 -3.50 -8.25
N PHE A 125 -0.08 -2.70 -7.79
CA PHE A 125 -0.19 -1.26 -7.90
C PHE A 125 -0.28 -0.83 -9.36
N LEU A 126 0.56 -1.37 -10.23
CA LEU A 126 0.53 -1.02 -11.63
C LEU A 126 -0.79 -1.40 -12.29
N ARG A 127 -1.34 -2.55 -11.94
CA ARG A 127 -2.65 -2.94 -12.44
C ARG A 127 -3.75 -2.02 -11.93
N HIS A 128 -3.64 -1.60 -10.67
CA HIS A 128 -4.59 -0.66 -10.10
C HIS A 128 -4.57 0.66 -10.87
N LEU A 129 -3.38 1.17 -11.16
CA LEU A 129 -3.25 2.39 -11.94
C LEU A 129 -3.86 2.24 -13.33
N ALA A 130 -3.56 1.13 -14.00
CA ALA A 130 -4.09 0.90 -15.32
C ALA A 130 -5.60 0.83 -15.31
N TYR A 131 -6.17 0.17 -14.32
CA TYR A 131 -7.61 0.07 -14.20
C TYR A 131 -8.26 1.45 -14.01
N LEU A 132 -7.66 2.29 -13.19
CA LEU A 132 -8.20 3.62 -12.96
C LEU A 132 -8.16 4.49 -14.21
N GLU A 133 -7.26 4.19 -15.13
CA GLU A 133 -7.12 4.99 -16.35
C GLU A 133 -7.91 4.46 -17.53
N LEU A 134 -8.57 3.33 -17.38
CA LEU A 134 -9.35 2.78 -18.48
C LEU A 134 -10.61 3.59 -18.70
N PRO A 135 -10.92 3.96 -19.94
CA PRO A 135 -12.19 4.63 -20.23
C PRO A 135 -13.32 3.71 -19.84
N GLY A 136 -14.29 4.24 -19.15
CA GLY A 136 -15.43 3.46 -18.75
C GLY A 136 -15.21 2.53 -17.60
N SER A 137 -14.02 2.54 -17.01
CA SER A 137 -13.77 1.64 -15.90
C SER A 137 -14.73 1.89 -14.74
N ALA A 138 -15.20 3.10 -14.62
CA ALA A 138 -16.16 3.37 -13.56
C ALA A 138 -17.51 2.81 -13.87
N THR A 139 -17.78 2.46 -15.10
CA THR A 139 -19.06 1.96 -15.40
C THR A 139 -19.07 0.56 -15.29
N ALA A 140 -18.49 -0.06 -15.42
CA ALA A 140 -18.80 -1.26 -15.46
C ALA A 140 -18.39 -2.12 -14.76
N LEU A 141 -18.10 -2.29 -14.60
CA LEU A 141 -17.70 -3.26 -14.16
C LEU A 141 -18.09 -3.85 -13.22
N PRO A 142 -18.47 -4.24 -12.92
CA PRO A 142 -18.78 -4.73 -11.82
C PRO A 142 -18.46 -6.11 -11.74
N GLU A 143 -18.38 -6.16 -12.12
CA GLU A 143 -18.19 -7.04 -11.97
C GLU A 143 -17.32 -7.55 -11.75
N LEU A 144 -17.24 -7.45 -11.79
CA LEU A 144 -16.63 -7.87 -11.45
C LEU A 144 -16.26 -8.41 -11.06
N HIS A 145 -16.49 -8.52 -11.12
CA HIS A 145 -16.35 -9.03 -10.56
C HIS A 145 -15.60 -9.96 -10.69
N TRP A 146 -15.47 -10.06 -11.25
CA TRP A 146 -15.02 -10.80 -11.27
C TRP A 146 -14.33 -11.48 -10.96
N PHE A 147 -14.32 -11.64 -11.39
CA PHE A 147 -13.87 -11.97 -10.85
C PHE A 147 -13.74 -12.50 -10.25
N PRO A 148 -13.69 -12.80 -10.74
CA PRO A 148 -13.69 -13.07 -9.99
C PRO A 148 -13.30 -13.40 -9.45
N ALA A 149 -13.46 -13.45 -9.88
CA ALA A 149 -13.31 -13.31 -9.14
C ALA A 149 -12.86 -13.71 -8.68
N THR A 150 -12.87 -13.89 -9.24
CA THR A 150 -12.59 -13.83 -8.64
C THR A 150 -12.27 -13.88 -8.00
N GLY A 151 -12.41 -14.04 -8.60
CA GLY A 151 -12.39 -13.66 -7.86
C GLY A 151 -12.05 -13.61 -7.40
N ALA A 152 -12.20 -13.77 -7.84
CA ALA A 152 -12.14 -13.26 -7.31
C ALA A 152 -11.95 -13.03 -6.81
N GLY A 153 -11.95 -13.05 -7.19
CA GLY A 153 -12.04 -12.49 -6.63
C GLY A 153 -11.73 -12.17 -6.33
N HIS A 154 -11.90 -11.97 -6.45
CA HIS A 154 -11.94 -11.39 -6.16
C HIS A 154 -11.88 -11.27 -5.60
#